data_dd0a384e2850f41f30647d8e9afb9aa9
#
_entry.id   dd0a384e2850f41f30647d8e9afb9aa9
#
_cell.length_a   1.000
_cell.length_b   1.000
_cell.length_c   1.000
_cell.angle_alpha   90.00
_cell.angle_beta   90.00
_cell.angle_gamma   90.00
#
_symmetry.space_group_name_H-M   'P 1'
#
loop_
_entity.id
_entity.type
_entity.pdbx_description
1 polymer ?
#
loop_
_entity_poly.entity_id
_entity_poly.type
_entity_poly.pdbx_seq_one_letter_code
_entity_poly.pdbx_strand_id
1 'polypeptide(L)'
;LSFGVVEPAGTRHLLALDVSASMSGGEIAGVPGLSPSAATAALAVVAARTEPWTAVMGFSDRFRDLGLTARDRVDEATRKVSGLTFGSTDASLPMTWALQNKIQVDTFVVMTDNETWAGNIQPVQALEKYRQATGIGAKLIVVGMTSTGFTIADPDDAGMLDVVGFDGATPALMAKFAKGEI
;
A
#
# COMPACT_ATOMS: atom_id res chain seq x y z
N LEU A 1 3.84 10.51 16.06
CA LEU A 1 3.88 9.05 15.93
C LEU A 1 5.35 8.62 15.95
N SER A 2 5.73 7.85 16.97
CA SER A 2 7.04 7.20 17.03
C SER A 2 6.84 5.76 16.57
N PHE A 3 7.34 5.43 15.39
CA PHE A 3 7.45 4.04 14.98
C PHE A 3 8.66 3.46 15.72
N GLY A 4 8.42 2.40 16.51
CA GLY A 4 9.50 1.64 17.14
C GLY A 4 10.48 1.07 16.10
N VAL A 5 11.49 0.36 16.54
CA VAL A 5 12.39 -0.35 15.62
C VAL A 5 11.58 -1.45 14.93
N VAL A 6 11.30 -1.27 13.63
CA VAL A 6 10.64 -2.28 12.80
C VAL A 6 11.73 -3.19 12.23
N GLU A 7 11.64 -4.48 12.52
CA GLU A 7 12.53 -5.45 11.91
C GLU A 7 12.15 -5.66 10.44
N PRO A 8 13.12 -5.60 9.50
CA PRO A 8 12.82 -5.77 8.08
C PRO A 8 12.26 -7.17 7.79
N ALA A 9 11.29 -7.23 6.89
CA ALA A 9 10.81 -8.50 6.36
C ALA A 9 11.86 -9.17 5.45
N GLY A 10 12.76 -8.37 4.87
CA GLY A 10 13.79 -8.86 3.96
C GLY A 10 13.25 -9.26 2.60
N THR A 11 12.04 -8.82 2.25
CA THR A 11 11.34 -9.14 1.02
C THR A 11 11.20 -7.91 0.11
N ARG A 12 10.86 -8.14 -1.17
CA ARG A 12 10.68 -7.05 -2.14
C ARG A 12 9.27 -6.49 -2.01
N HIS A 13 9.17 -5.22 -1.62
CA HIS A 13 7.91 -4.54 -1.38
C HIS A 13 7.56 -3.57 -2.51
N LEU A 14 6.33 -3.64 -3.03
CA LEU A 14 5.75 -2.60 -3.85
C LEU A 14 4.60 -1.97 -3.09
N LEU A 15 4.81 -0.70 -2.68
CA LEU A 15 3.81 0.10 -2.01
C LEU A 15 3.05 0.92 -3.04
N ALA A 16 1.74 0.76 -3.04
CA ALA A 16 0.81 1.50 -3.87
C ALA A 16 -0.05 2.42 -2.98
N LEU A 17 0.17 3.71 -3.12
CA LEU A 17 -0.52 4.74 -2.37
C LEU A 17 -1.66 5.28 -3.21
N ASP A 18 -2.87 5.22 -2.69
CA ASP A 18 -4.03 5.88 -3.29
C ASP A 18 -3.81 7.40 -3.26
N VAL A 19 -3.87 8.00 -4.43
CA VAL A 19 -3.72 9.45 -4.62
C VAL A 19 -5.01 10.10 -5.13
N SER A 20 -6.15 9.41 -4.96
CA SER A 20 -7.46 9.95 -5.26
C SER A 20 -7.80 11.15 -4.37
N ALA A 21 -8.77 11.96 -4.80
CA ALA A 21 -9.14 13.18 -4.10
C ALA A 21 -9.67 12.93 -2.67
N SER A 22 -10.33 11.79 -2.43
CA SER A 22 -10.83 11.37 -1.12
C SER A 22 -9.72 11.25 -0.07
N MET A 23 -8.53 10.82 -0.46
CA MET A 23 -7.37 10.68 0.42
C MET A 23 -6.82 12.03 0.94
N SER A 24 -7.17 13.14 0.30
CA SER A 24 -6.75 14.49 0.71
C SER A 24 -7.68 15.13 1.72
N GLY A 25 -8.88 14.57 1.89
CA GLY A 25 -9.91 15.07 2.81
C GLY A 25 -10.07 14.18 4.05
N GLY A 26 -10.55 14.77 5.13
CA GLY A 26 -10.87 14.03 6.34
C GLY A 26 -9.67 13.74 7.26
N GLU A 27 -9.95 13.03 8.33
CA GLU A 27 -8.98 12.57 9.32
C GLU A 27 -9.06 11.06 9.44
N ILE A 28 -7.95 10.43 9.75
CA ILE A 28 -7.92 8.99 10.01
C ILE A 28 -8.67 8.71 11.31
N ALA A 29 -9.46 7.64 11.32
CA ALA A 29 -10.15 7.19 12.50
C ALA A 29 -9.18 6.98 13.68
N GLY A 30 -9.40 7.72 14.77
CA GLY A 30 -8.61 7.61 15.99
C GLY A 30 -7.36 8.50 16.06
N VAL A 31 -7.02 9.27 15.01
CA VAL A 31 -5.85 10.16 15.00
C VAL A 31 -6.22 11.56 14.49
N PRO A 32 -6.76 12.44 15.36
CA PRO A 32 -7.10 13.81 14.98
C PRO A 32 -5.91 14.56 14.37
N GLY A 33 -6.15 15.32 13.30
CA GLY A 33 -5.15 16.14 12.63
C GLY A 33 -4.22 15.39 11.67
N LEU A 34 -4.40 14.07 11.48
CA LEU A 34 -3.65 13.29 10.52
C LEU A 34 -4.52 12.93 9.30
N SER A 35 -4.16 13.44 8.13
CA SER A 35 -4.86 13.07 6.88
C SER A 35 -4.44 11.67 6.38
N PRO A 36 -5.30 10.98 5.62
CA PRO A 36 -4.95 9.71 4.96
C PRO A 36 -3.65 9.81 4.15
N SER A 37 -3.48 10.85 3.35
CA SER A 37 -2.26 11.07 2.56
C SER A 37 -1.01 11.26 3.40
N ALA A 38 -1.10 11.91 4.56
CA ALA A 38 0.05 12.07 5.46
C ALA A 38 0.44 10.75 6.12
N ALA A 39 -0.54 9.93 6.47
CA ALA A 39 -0.30 8.61 7.06
C ALA A 39 0.31 7.63 6.06
N THR A 40 -0.23 7.56 4.85
CA THR A 40 0.33 6.71 3.78
C THR A 40 1.75 7.11 3.43
N ALA A 41 2.03 8.42 3.34
CA ALA A 41 3.38 8.93 3.13
C ALA A 41 4.33 8.53 4.26
N ALA A 42 3.89 8.60 5.52
CA ALA A 42 4.71 8.18 6.66
C ALA A 42 5.03 6.68 6.64
N LEU A 43 4.03 5.83 6.37
CA LEU A 43 4.24 4.39 6.20
C LEU A 43 5.19 4.07 5.06
N ALA A 44 5.03 4.73 3.92
CA ALA A 44 5.90 4.54 2.76
C ALA A 44 7.37 4.88 3.07
N VAL A 45 7.62 5.97 3.80
CA VAL A 45 8.97 6.35 4.22
C VAL A 45 9.54 5.33 5.21
N VAL A 46 8.73 4.83 6.15
CA VAL A 46 9.17 3.77 7.10
C VAL A 46 9.55 2.51 6.33
N ALA A 47 8.69 2.02 5.45
CA ALA A 47 8.97 0.83 4.65
C ALA A 47 10.21 1.00 3.77
N ALA A 48 10.37 2.16 3.11
CA ALA A 48 11.55 2.45 2.29
C ALA A 48 12.86 2.49 3.09
N ARG A 49 12.82 2.79 4.39
CA ARG A 49 14.00 2.77 5.28
C ARG A 49 14.29 1.39 5.84
N THR A 50 13.27 0.56 5.95
CA THR A 50 13.36 -0.74 6.64
C THR A 50 13.65 -1.85 5.65
N GLU A 51 12.96 -1.89 4.51
CA GLU A 51 13.06 -2.99 3.57
C GLU A 51 14.21 -2.81 2.56
N PRO A 52 14.90 -3.90 2.18
CA PRO A 52 16.06 -3.85 1.29
C PRO A 52 15.72 -3.42 -0.14
N TRP A 53 14.50 -3.71 -0.58
CA TRP A 53 13.98 -3.25 -1.86
C TRP A 53 12.53 -2.79 -1.72
N THR A 54 12.30 -1.53 -2.04
CA THR A 54 10.97 -0.91 -1.96
C THR A 54 10.76 0.01 -3.15
N ALA A 55 9.67 -0.21 -3.88
CA ALA A 55 9.16 0.73 -4.87
C ALA A 55 7.92 1.41 -4.29
N VAL A 56 7.84 2.74 -4.41
CA VAL A 56 6.69 3.51 -3.91
C VAL A 56 6.00 4.20 -5.08
N MET A 57 4.80 3.75 -5.36
CA MET A 57 4.01 4.18 -6.51
C MET A 57 2.71 4.83 -6.05
N GLY A 58 2.23 5.82 -6.79
CA GLY A 58 0.89 6.36 -6.63
C GLY A 58 -0.07 5.72 -7.63
N PHE A 59 -1.28 5.43 -7.17
CA PHE A 59 -2.33 4.91 -8.04
C PHE A 59 -3.66 5.66 -7.87
N SER A 60 -4.40 5.70 -8.96
CA SER A 60 -5.81 6.05 -9.06
C SER A 60 -6.37 5.39 -10.31
N ASP A 61 -6.66 6.12 -11.40
CA ASP A 61 -6.84 5.64 -12.77
C ASP A 61 -5.51 5.38 -13.51
N ARG A 62 -4.39 5.77 -12.89
CA ARG A 62 -3.02 5.64 -13.40
C ARG A 62 -2.10 5.15 -12.31
N PHE A 63 -0.99 4.56 -12.74
CA PHE A 63 0.06 4.05 -11.85
C PHE A 63 1.39 4.71 -12.19
N ARG A 64 2.00 5.40 -11.23
CA ARG A 64 3.24 6.17 -11.46
C ARG A 64 4.16 6.18 -10.24
N ASP A 65 5.45 6.25 -10.50
CA ASP A 65 6.45 6.45 -9.46
C ASP A 65 6.27 7.82 -8.79
N LEU A 66 6.24 7.81 -7.47
CA LEU A 66 6.17 9.03 -6.64
C LEU A 66 7.55 9.62 -6.35
N GLY A 67 8.62 8.93 -6.70
CA GLY A 67 9.98 9.32 -6.39
C GLY A 67 10.24 9.43 -4.88
N LEU A 68 9.54 8.62 -4.08
CA LEU A 68 9.76 8.54 -2.64
C LEU A 68 10.94 7.64 -2.33
N THR A 69 11.80 8.10 -1.42
CA THR A 69 13.02 7.39 -1.04
C THR A 69 13.18 7.34 0.47
N ALA A 70 14.07 6.47 0.95
CA ALA A 70 14.46 6.39 2.36
C ALA A 70 15.01 7.71 2.95
N ARG A 71 15.43 8.66 2.10
CA ARG A 71 15.99 9.96 2.50
C ARG A 71 14.94 11.05 2.68
N ASP A 72 13.76 10.84 2.14
CA ASP A 72 12.68 11.83 2.23
C ASP A 72 12.25 12.02 3.69
N ARG A 73 11.93 13.25 4.03
CA ARG A 73 11.23 13.58 5.27
C ARG A 73 9.74 13.34 5.07
N VAL A 74 9.02 13.06 6.15
CA VAL A 74 7.58 12.80 6.08
C VAL A 74 6.81 13.98 5.46
N ASP A 75 7.20 15.21 5.77
CA ASP A 75 6.59 16.42 5.21
C ASP A 75 6.83 16.57 3.69
N GLU A 76 8.00 16.16 3.21
CA GLU A 76 8.31 16.12 1.77
C GLU A 76 7.52 14.99 1.07
N ALA A 77 7.50 13.81 1.67
CA ALA A 77 6.73 12.68 1.18
C ALA A 77 5.24 13.01 1.10
N THR A 78 4.67 13.64 2.14
CA THR A 78 3.27 14.08 2.14
C THR A 78 2.99 15.05 1.00
N ARG A 79 3.87 16.01 0.72
CA ARG A 79 3.69 16.94 -0.41
C ARG A 79 3.72 16.21 -1.76
N LYS A 80 4.59 15.21 -1.93
CA LYS A 80 4.64 14.40 -3.16
C LYS A 80 3.35 13.60 -3.38
N VAL A 81 2.74 13.10 -2.31
CA VAL A 81 1.48 12.34 -2.36
C VAL A 81 0.27 13.25 -2.57
N SER A 82 0.16 14.33 -1.80
CA SER A 82 -1.01 15.22 -1.79
C SER A 82 -1.13 16.14 -3.01
N GLY A 83 -0.06 16.30 -3.79
CA GLY A 83 -0.04 17.14 -4.99
C GLY A 83 -0.66 16.50 -6.23
N LEU A 84 -1.20 15.30 -6.10
CA LEU A 84 -1.70 14.51 -7.21
C LEU A 84 -3.22 14.38 -7.06
N THR A 85 -3.95 14.93 -8.05
CA THR A 85 -5.41 14.76 -8.14
C THR A 85 -5.71 13.96 -9.39
N PHE A 86 -6.13 12.72 -9.21
CA PHE A 86 -6.54 11.84 -10.30
C PHE A 86 -7.96 11.31 -10.08
N GLY A 87 -8.52 10.67 -11.10
CA GLY A 87 -9.92 10.23 -11.19
C GLY A 87 -10.29 9.06 -10.29
N SER A 88 -10.82 8.03 -10.89
CA SER A 88 -11.31 6.82 -10.21
C SER A 88 -10.18 5.93 -9.69
N THR A 89 -10.46 5.10 -8.70
CA THR A 89 -9.48 4.24 -8.02
C THR A 89 -9.49 2.82 -8.57
N ASP A 90 -8.36 2.36 -9.10
CA ASP A 90 -8.15 0.98 -9.56
C ASP A 90 -7.03 0.30 -8.74
N ALA A 91 -7.42 -0.43 -7.72
CA ALA A 91 -6.50 -1.13 -6.83
C ALA A 91 -5.86 -2.40 -7.45
N SER A 92 -6.21 -2.77 -8.69
CA SER A 92 -5.54 -3.86 -9.43
C SER A 92 -4.24 -3.42 -10.11
N LEU A 93 -4.02 -2.12 -10.26
CA LEU A 93 -2.87 -1.56 -10.99
C LEU A 93 -1.50 -2.00 -10.47
N PRO A 94 -1.25 -2.11 -9.15
CA PRO A 94 0.06 -2.55 -8.66
C PRO A 94 0.48 -3.92 -9.21
N MET A 95 -0.41 -4.90 -9.16
CA MET A 95 -0.15 -6.26 -9.61
C MET A 95 -0.07 -6.35 -11.13
N THR A 96 -0.97 -5.67 -11.84
CA THR A 96 -0.98 -5.67 -13.31
C THR A 96 0.25 -4.97 -13.88
N TRP A 97 0.68 -3.86 -13.28
CA TRP A 97 1.87 -3.14 -13.67
C TRP A 97 3.14 -3.96 -13.41
N ALA A 98 3.26 -4.57 -12.24
CA ALA A 98 4.41 -5.41 -11.90
C ALA A 98 4.53 -6.60 -12.88
N LEU A 99 3.41 -7.22 -13.24
CA LEU A 99 3.37 -8.30 -14.20
C LEU A 99 3.82 -7.84 -15.61
N GLN A 100 3.26 -6.73 -16.09
CA GLN A 100 3.58 -6.17 -17.43
C GLN A 100 5.04 -5.76 -17.55
N ASN A 101 5.62 -5.22 -16.48
CA ASN A 101 7.00 -4.76 -16.44
C ASN A 101 7.99 -5.82 -15.95
N LYS A 102 7.54 -7.06 -15.71
CA LYS A 102 8.35 -8.20 -15.22
C LYS A 102 9.10 -7.88 -13.91
N ILE A 103 8.49 -7.08 -13.05
CA ILE A 103 9.05 -6.73 -11.75
C ILE A 103 8.69 -7.84 -10.75
N GLN A 104 9.72 -8.36 -10.08
CA GLN A 104 9.53 -9.37 -9.04
C GLN A 104 9.19 -8.70 -7.72
N VAL A 105 8.01 -9.00 -7.19
CA VAL A 105 7.48 -8.46 -5.93
C VAL A 105 7.06 -9.61 -5.04
N ASP A 106 7.47 -9.60 -3.79
CA ASP A 106 7.08 -10.59 -2.80
C ASP A 106 5.86 -10.13 -1.98
N THR A 107 5.74 -8.81 -1.78
CA THR A 107 4.63 -8.22 -1.01
C THR A 107 4.13 -6.93 -1.68
N PHE A 108 2.88 -6.93 -2.07
CA PHE A 108 2.15 -5.73 -2.47
C PHE A 108 1.50 -5.11 -1.24
N VAL A 109 1.63 -3.80 -1.07
CA VAL A 109 0.96 -3.03 -0.02
C VAL A 109 0.12 -1.96 -0.67
N VAL A 110 -1.19 -2.09 -0.58
CA VAL A 110 -2.17 -1.12 -1.10
C VAL A 110 -2.70 -0.29 0.05
N MET A 111 -2.48 1.02 0.00
CA MET A 111 -2.95 1.97 1.01
C MET A 111 -4.02 2.85 0.40
N THR A 112 -5.26 2.75 0.87
CA THR A 112 -6.44 3.37 0.27
C THR A 112 -7.48 3.68 1.33
N ASP A 113 -8.53 4.42 0.95
CA ASP A 113 -9.75 4.56 1.75
C ASP A 113 -10.72 3.37 1.61
N ASN A 114 -10.25 2.25 1.06
CA ASN A 114 -10.98 1.01 0.81
C ASN A 114 -12.02 1.07 -0.33
N GLU A 115 -11.90 2.02 -1.22
CA GLU A 115 -12.78 2.11 -2.38
C GLU A 115 -12.03 1.73 -3.66
N THR A 116 -12.63 0.86 -4.47
CA THR A 116 -12.16 0.56 -5.83
C THR A 116 -13.35 0.62 -6.79
N TRP A 117 -13.34 1.62 -7.66
CA TRP A 117 -14.48 1.93 -8.55
C TRP A 117 -14.14 1.79 -10.03
N ALA A 118 -12.90 1.47 -10.34
CA ALA A 118 -12.41 1.38 -11.70
C ALA A 118 -11.60 0.09 -11.90
N GLY A 119 -11.23 -0.14 -13.16
CA GLY A 119 -10.46 -1.31 -13.54
C GLY A 119 -11.30 -2.40 -14.20
N ASN A 120 -10.63 -3.23 -14.98
CA ASN A 120 -11.23 -4.34 -15.70
C ASN A 120 -11.12 -5.68 -14.96
N ILE A 121 -10.45 -5.69 -13.82
CA ILE A 121 -10.13 -6.88 -13.04
C ILE A 121 -10.10 -6.53 -11.55
N GLN A 122 -10.61 -7.43 -10.74
CA GLN A 122 -10.55 -7.27 -9.28
C GLN A 122 -9.11 -7.44 -8.77
N PRO A 123 -8.72 -6.73 -7.69
CA PRO A 123 -7.37 -6.85 -7.10
C PRO A 123 -6.98 -8.29 -6.76
N VAL A 124 -7.90 -9.07 -6.21
CA VAL A 124 -7.71 -10.50 -5.92
C VAL A 124 -7.31 -11.27 -7.18
N GLN A 125 -8.05 -11.08 -8.27
CA GLN A 125 -7.78 -11.74 -9.54
C GLN A 125 -6.45 -11.26 -10.17
N ALA A 126 -6.10 -9.99 -9.97
CA ALA A 126 -4.83 -9.45 -10.44
C ALA A 126 -3.64 -10.08 -9.71
N LEU A 127 -3.77 -10.27 -8.38
CA LEU A 127 -2.76 -10.96 -7.57
C LEU A 127 -2.62 -12.43 -7.98
N GLU A 128 -3.74 -13.12 -8.19
CA GLU A 128 -3.74 -14.52 -8.62
C GLU A 128 -3.03 -14.67 -10.00
N LYS A 129 -3.35 -13.81 -10.96
CA LYS A 129 -2.65 -13.79 -12.26
C LYS A 129 -1.16 -13.53 -12.12
N TYR A 130 -0.77 -12.62 -11.22
CA TYR A 130 0.64 -12.33 -10.94
C TYR A 130 1.34 -13.57 -10.38
N ARG A 131 0.76 -14.22 -9.36
CA ARG A 131 1.28 -15.46 -8.76
C ARG A 131 1.44 -16.58 -9.79
N GLN A 132 0.41 -16.81 -10.63
CA GLN A 132 0.44 -17.83 -11.68
C GLN A 132 1.51 -17.57 -12.73
N ALA A 133 1.66 -16.34 -13.18
CA ALA A 133 2.58 -16.00 -14.26
C ALA A 133 4.05 -15.93 -13.81
N THR A 134 4.30 -15.57 -12.54
CA THR A 134 5.67 -15.39 -12.02
C THR A 134 6.17 -16.59 -11.21
N GLY A 135 5.29 -17.45 -10.71
CA GLY A 135 5.62 -18.49 -9.75
C GLY A 135 5.95 -17.98 -8.34
N ILE A 136 5.83 -16.66 -8.11
CA ILE A 136 6.08 -16.04 -6.81
C ILE A 136 4.79 -16.11 -5.98
N GLY A 137 4.85 -16.67 -4.77
CA GLY A 137 3.73 -16.67 -3.80
C GLY A 137 3.53 -15.28 -3.17
N ALA A 138 3.33 -14.26 -4.02
CA ALA A 138 3.23 -12.88 -3.59
C ALA A 138 2.07 -12.66 -2.61
N LYS A 139 2.28 -11.81 -1.61
CA LYS A 139 1.28 -11.42 -0.62
C LYS A 139 0.68 -10.07 -0.95
N LEU A 140 -0.55 -9.84 -0.45
CA LEU A 140 -1.22 -8.53 -0.53
C LEU A 140 -1.59 -8.06 0.87
N ILE A 141 -1.13 -6.87 1.22
CA ILE A 141 -1.55 -6.16 2.42
C ILE A 141 -2.39 -4.96 1.98
N VAL A 142 -3.61 -4.88 2.47
CA VAL A 142 -4.49 -3.72 2.28
C VAL A 142 -4.50 -2.93 3.57
N VAL A 143 -4.16 -1.64 3.49
CA VAL A 143 -4.23 -0.72 4.64
C VAL A 143 -5.34 0.28 4.35
N GLY A 144 -6.50 0.04 4.95
CA GLY A 144 -7.66 0.90 4.87
C GLY A 144 -7.55 2.09 5.82
N MET A 145 -7.50 3.32 5.30
CA MET A 145 -7.40 4.54 6.10
C MET A 145 -8.72 4.88 6.79
N THR A 146 -9.83 4.37 6.26
CA THR A 146 -11.17 4.54 6.79
C THR A 146 -11.86 3.19 6.92
N SER A 147 -12.79 3.06 7.87
CA SER A 147 -13.62 1.85 8.01
C SER A 147 -14.91 2.02 7.20
N THR A 148 -14.98 1.39 6.04
CA THR A 148 -16.17 1.42 5.17
C THR A 148 -17.01 0.15 5.26
N GLY A 149 -16.56 -0.86 6.03
CA GLY A 149 -17.20 -2.19 6.10
C GLY A 149 -16.98 -3.04 4.83
N PHE A 150 -16.14 -2.58 3.90
CA PHE A 150 -15.73 -3.27 2.69
C PHE A 150 -14.22 -3.48 2.73
N THR A 151 -13.72 -4.60 2.21
CA THR A 151 -12.28 -4.85 2.04
C THR A 151 -11.97 -5.31 0.62
N ILE A 152 -10.78 -4.92 0.15
CA ILE A 152 -10.21 -5.37 -1.12
C ILE A 152 -9.57 -6.77 -0.96
N ALA A 153 -9.12 -7.11 0.26
CA ALA A 153 -8.52 -8.40 0.56
C ALA A 153 -9.57 -9.51 0.62
N ASP A 154 -9.23 -10.67 0.09
CA ASP A 154 -10.05 -11.88 0.25
C ASP A 154 -9.75 -12.50 1.61
N PRO A 155 -10.73 -12.62 2.52
CA PRO A 155 -10.53 -13.21 3.83
C PRO A 155 -10.21 -14.71 3.80
N ASP A 156 -10.51 -15.39 2.70
CA ASP A 156 -10.22 -16.81 2.51
C ASP A 156 -8.81 -17.06 1.93
N ASP A 157 -8.10 -16.03 1.50
CA ASP A 157 -6.71 -16.13 1.03
C ASP A 157 -5.72 -15.81 2.16
N ALA A 158 -5.06 -16.83 2.70
CA ALA A 158 -4.02 -16.67 3.73
C ALA A 158 -2.82 -15.79 3.30
N GLY A 159 -2.68 -15.50 2.02
CA GLY A 159 -1.70 -14.56 1.47
C GLY A 159 -2.21 -13.12 1.39
N MET A 160 -3.39 -12.81 1.94
CA MET A 160 -3.96 -11.48 2.00
C MET A 160 -4.20 -11.04 3.44
N LEU A 161 -3.88 -9.79 3.76
CA LEU A 161 -4.11 -9.18 5.07
C LEU A 161 -4.83 -7.85 4.89
N ASP A 162 -5.91 -7.66 5.64
CA ASP A 162 -6.61 -6.39 5.74
C ASP A 162 -6.30 -5.73 7.08
N VAL A 163 -5.85 -4.48 7.04
CA VAL A 163 -5.55 -3.65 8.21
C VAL A 163 -6.37 -2.39 8.11
N VAL A 164 -7.23 -2.14 9.08
CA VAL A 164 -8.05 -0.92 9.12
C VAL A 164 -7.51 0.05 10.16
N GLY A 165 -7.32 1.29 9.73
CA GLY A 165 -6.77 2.35 10.56
C GLY A 165 -5.24 2.39 10.55
N PHE A 166 -4.70 3.26 11.40
CA PHE A 166 -3.27 3.52 11.43
C PHE A 166 -2.79 3.73 12.86
N ASP A 167 -1.89 2.87 13.31
CA ASP A 167 -1.24 3.02 14.61
C ASP A 167 0.26 2.69 14.55
N GLY A 168 0.96 2.82 15.67
CA GLY A 168 2.39 2.54 15.74
C GLY A 168 2.75 1.05 15.59
N ALA A 169 1.81 0.12 15.70
CA ALA A 169 2.02 -1.32 15.54
C ALA A 169 1.85 -1.79 14.09
N THR A 170 1.16 -1.00 13.25
CA THR A 170 0.90 -1.34 11.84
C THR A 170 2.14 -1.77 11.06
N PRO A 171 3.28 -1.05 11.08
CA PRO A 171 4.47 -1.49 10.34
C PRO A 171 5.03 -2.83 10.81
N ALA A 172 5.00 -3.10 12.11
CA ALA A 172 5.48 -4.37 12.67
C ALA A 172 4.57 -5.54 12.28
N LEU A 173 3.24 -5.33 12.27
CA LEU A 173 2.26 -6.31 11.80
C LEU A 173 2.49 -6.65 10.32
N MET A 174 2.65 -5.63 9.48
CA MET A 174 2.93 -5.80 8.05
C MET A 174 4.22 -6.59 7.81
N ALA A 175 5.29 -6.29 8.55
CA ALA A 175 6.56 -7.01 8.44
C ALA A 175 6.43 -8.48 8.83
N LYS A 176 5.72 -8.81 9.91
CA LYS A 176 5.46 -10.19 10.33
C LYS A 176 4.66 -10.97 9.30
N PHE A 177 3.61 -10.35 8.76
CA PHE A 177 2.81 -10.97 7.70
C PHE A 177 3.67 -11.21 6.44
N ALA A 178 4.45 -10.24 6.02
CA ALA A 178 5.34 -10.37 4.85
C ALA A 178 6.33 -11.53 5.03
N LYS A 179 6.86 -11.74 6.24
CA LYS A 179 7.73 -12.89 6.59
C LYS A 179 6.99 -14.23 6.60
N GLY A 180 5.67 -14.26 6.78
CA GLY A 180 4.88 -15.47 7.00
C GLY A 180 4.91 -15.97 8.43
N GLU A 181 5.07 -15.05 9.39
CA GLU A 181 5.04 -15.36 10.83
C GLU A 181 3.62 -15.35 11.40
N ILE A 182 2.68 -14.82 10.61
CA ILE A 182 1.24 -14.81 10.88
C ILE A 182 0.48 -15.02 9.59
#